data_f6affd6fadc60c977e723f4fb0dcb2b5
#
_entry.id   f6affd6fadc60c977e723f4fb0dcb2b5
#
_cell.length_a   1.000
_cell.length_b   1.000
_cell.length_c   1.000
_cell.angle_alpha   90.00
_cell.angle_beta   90.00
_cell.angle_gamma   90.00
#
_symmetry.space_group_name_H-M   'P 1'
#
loop_
_entity.id
_entity.type
_entity.pdbx_description
1 polymer ?
#
loop_
_entity_poly.entity_id
_entity_poly.type
_entity_poly.pdbx_seq_one_letter_code
_entity_poly.pdbx_strand_id
1 'polypeptide(L)'
;MRMRVLVAGFSTRHVARSASNAGHVVYAVDHFCDQDLSWYTRDAIRFGELAEILPAVEEMCRRHTIDLAIVTSGAESLGADVEVCGTSAEKASEFLDKLKIQHFFENLDVPTPRLIQDGTYPAMVKPRTGAGGWRNQVVYSQKDLELWNETFEHPPCIIQELVGGVPSSVCCLADGTRAMAVAVNEQILRGGDEAYAFGFAGSITPYITGQTGTMIRYAEKIAAESGCRGTIGIDFMAGDEVRAIEINPRFQATLDTVEMSTGWNLFSRHVDACRGKLPGARPPTVQYAVRSILFAEKDLVIGKDLRCLHPAVADIPWPKTPFEAGHAIISVYGWGRSRSEALAMLDKHNRLVRQYIG
;
A
#
# COMPACT_ATOMS: atom_id res chain seq x y z
N MET A 1 19.61 10.21 16.25
CA MET A 1 18.97 11.37 16.93
C MET A 1 17.48 11.11 16.99
N ARG A 2 16.79 11.37 18.09
CA ARG A 2 15.35 11.18 18.23
C ARG A 2 14.63 12.35 17.55
N MET A 3 13.77 12.06 16.59
CA MET A 3 13.01 13.07 15.82
C MET A 3 11.52 13.04 16.22
N ARG A 4 10.82 14.14 15.94
CA ARG A 4 9.36 14.25 16.00
C ARG A 4 8.83 14.11 14.58
N VAL A 5 8.22 12.98 14.32
CA VAL A 5 7.80 12.53 12.99
C VAL A 5 6.29 12.63 12.87
N LEU A 6 5.80 13.33 11.88
CA LEU A 6 4.40 13.32 11.48
C LEU A 6 4.19 12.28 10.37
N VAL A 7 3.27 11.36 10.53
CA VAL A 7 2.83 10.44 9.47
C VAL A 7 1.43 10.85 9.03
N ALA A 8 1.25 11.15 7.75
CA ALA A 8 -0.03 11.62 7.21
C ALA A 8 -0.49 10.76 6.03
N GLY A 9 -1.79 10.47 5.97
CA GLY A 9 -2.44 9.75 4.87
C GLY A 9 -3.60 8.89 5.33
N PHE A 10 -4.19 8.14 4.39
CA PHE A 10 -5.42 7.38 4.62
C PHE A 10 -5.27 6.30 5.71
N SER A 11 -4.11 5.60 5.77
CA SER A 11 -3.77 4.66 6.84
C SER A 11 -2.30 4.85 7.22
N THR A 12 -2.02 5.16 8.48
CA THR A 12 -0.68 5.55 8.96
C THR A 12 -0.10 4.61 10.02
N ARG A 13 -0.93 3.74 10.64
CA ARG A 13 -0.53 2.89 11.77
C ARG A 13 0.75 2.08 11.52
N HIS A 14 0.90 1.46 10.32
CA HIS A 14 2.05 0.64 9.99
C HIS A 14 3.36 1.45 9.94
N VAL A 15 3.32 2.68 9.40
CA VAL A 15 4.49 3.59 9.38
C VAL A 15 4.75 4.17 10.77
N ALA A 16 3.68 4.53 11.50
CA ALA A 16 3.79 5.02 12.88
C ALA A 16 4.47 3.99 13.79
N ARG A 17 4.10 2.70 13.67
CA ARG A 17 4.75 1.59 14.36
C ARG A 17 6.23 1.49 14.02
N SER A 18 6.58 1.53 12.73
CA SER A 18 7.97 1.44 12.27
C SER A 18 8.81 2.60 12.80
N ALA A 19 8.30 3.84 12.74
CA ALA A 19 8.97 5.03 13.25
C ALA A 19 9.13 5.01 14.78
N SER A 20 8.09 4.57 15.50
CA SER A 20 8.13 4.42 16.96
C SER A 20 9.16 3.36 17.39
N ASN A 21 9.20 2.21 16.69
CA ASN A 21 10.19 1.16 16.93
C ASN A 21 11.62 1.62 16.61
N ALA A 22 11.80 2.61 15.73
CA ALA A 22 13.08 3.28 15.49
C ALA A 22 13.46 4.30 16.59
N GLY A 23 12.60 4.47 17.62
CA GLY A 23 12.85 5.35 18.78
C GLY A 23 12.42 6.80 18.57
N HIS A 24 11.62 7.11 17.55
CA HIS A 24 11.11 8.45 17.29
C HIS A 24 9.84 8.78 18.08
N VAL A 25 9.53 10.06 18.22
CA VAL A 25 8.22 10.53 18.71
C VAL A 25 7.33 10.71 17.49
N VAL A 26 6.20 10.03 17.47
CA VAL A 26 5.33 9.99 16.29
C VAL A 26 4.01 10.72 16.55
N TYR A 27 3.56 11.44 15.55
CA TYR A 27 2.26 12.08 15.43
C TYR A 27 1.59 11.55 14.17
N ALA A 28 0.26 11.52 14.12
CA ALA A 28 -0.44 11.01 12.96
C ALA A 28 -1.62 11.88 12.53
N VAL A 29 -1.82 11.94 11.21
CA VAL A 29 -3.08 12.36 10.57
C VAL A 29 -3.60 11.16 9.80
N ASP A 30 -4.71 10.57 10.26
CA ASP A 30 -5.15 9.24 9.86
C ASP A 30 -6.68 9.19 9.73
N HIS A 31 -7.18 8.44 8.75
CA HIS A 31 -8.63 8.33 8.53
C HIS A 31 -9.31 7.47 9.61
N PHE A 32 -8.68 6.36 10.02
CA PHE A 32 -9.28 5.38 10.94
C PHE A 32 -9.04 5.74 12.40
N CYS A 33 -7.83 6.15 12.77
CA CYS A 33 -7.38 6.35 14.15
C CYS A 33 -7.70 5.13 15.03
N ASP A 34 -7.33 3.95 14.54
CA ASP A 34 -7.52 2.67 15.23
C ASP A 34 -6.85 2.64 16.61
N GLN A 35 -7.27 1.72 17.48
CA GLN A 35 -6.76 1.63 18.85
C GLN A 35 -5.25 1.50 18.92
N ASP A 36 -4.68 0.63 18.07
CA ASP A 36 -3.25 0.35 18.06
C ASP A 36 -2.42 1.47 17.41
N LEU A 37 -3.00 2.42 16.69
CA LEU A 37 -2.31 3.65 16.30
C LEU A 37 -1.88 4.45 17.55
N SER A 38 -2.74 4.52 18.56
CA SER A 38 -2.45 5.23 19.81
C SER A 38 -1.27 4.65 20.61
N TRP A 39 -0.88 3.40 20.36
CA TRP A 39 0.27 2.78 21.02
C TRP A 39 1.62 3.34 20.51
N TYR A 40 1.61 3.88 19.31
CA TYR A 40 2.81 4.34 18.60
C TYR A 40 2.88 5.86 18.45
N THR A 41 1.77 6.56 18.71
CA THR A 41 1.66 8.01 18.51
C THR A 41 1.48 8.76 19.82
N ARG A 42 2.02 9.97 19.88
CA ARG A 42 1.79 10.90 20.99
C ARG A 42 0.49 11.67 20.85
N ASP A 43 0.11 11.98 19.62
CA ASP A 43 -1.15 12.65 19.27
C ASP A 43 -1.55 12.21 17.87
N ALA A 44 -2.86 12.18 17.59
CA ALA A 44 -3.40 11.84 16.30
C ALA A 44 -4.64 12.69 16.00
N ILE A 45 -4.76 13.13 14.74
CA ILE A 45 -5.95 13.82 14.24
C ILE A 45 -6.63 12.90 13.22
N ARG A 46 -7.91 12.61 13.46
CA ARG A 46 -8.74 11.88 12.51
C ARG A 46 -9.33 12.84 11.48
N PHE A 47 -9.37 12.41 10.20
CA PHE A 47 -10.07 13.10 9.13
C PHE A 47 -11.13 12.18 8.50
N GLY A 48 -12.14 12.77 7.86
CA GLY A 48 -13.18 12.06 7.10
C GLY A 48 -12.82 11.97 5.62
N GLU A 49 -12.66 13.11 4.98
CA GLU A 49 -12.41 13.22 3.54
C GLU A 49 -10.95 13.57 3.24
N LEU A 50 -10.42 13.10 2.10
CA LEU A 50 -9.01 13.36 1.71
C LEU A 50 -8.67 14.85 1.66
N ALA A 51 -9.62 15.73 1.33
CA ALA A 51 -9.43 17.17 1.32
C ALA A 51 -9.10 17.75 2.72
N GLU A 52 -9.42 17.02 3.79
CA GLU A 52 -9.16 17.45 5.17
C GLU A 52 -7.75 17.11 5.65
N ILE A 53 -6.96 16.34 4.88
CA ILE A 53 -5.60 15.94 5.28
C ILE A 53 -4.72 17.18 5.48
N LEU A 54 -4.69 18.14 4.54
CA LEU A 54 -3.85 19.32 4.65
C LEU A 54 -4.22 20.18 5.86
N PRO A 55 -5.48 20.57 6.08
CA PRO A 55 -5.88 21.27 7.30
C PRO A 55 -5.51 20.55 8.60
N ALA A 56 -5.64 19.22 8.63
CA ALA A 56 -5.29 18.40 9.80
C ALA A 56 -3.77 18.38 10.04
N VAL A 57 -2.96 18.33 8.99
CA VAL A 57 -1.49 18.42 9.06
C VAL A 57 -1.06 19.79 9.59
N GLU A 58 -1.64 20.88 9.08
CA GLU A 58 -1.36 22.24 9.56
C GLU A 58 -1.73 22.40 11.03
N GLU A 59 -2.87 21.84 11.45
CA GLU A 59 -3.28 21.84 12.85
C GLU A 59 -2.30 21.05 13.72
N MET A 60 -1.83 19.88 13.28
CA MET A 60 -0.83 19.10 14.00
C MET A 60 0.50 19.89 14.14
N CYS A 61 0.93 20.58 13.09
CA CYS A 61 2.13 21.44 13.11
C CYS A 61 1.97 22.68 14.02
N ARG A 62 0.75 23.19 14.19
CA ARG A 62 0.47 24.27 15.16
C ARG A 62 0.54 23.77 16.60
N ARG A 63 0.06 22.56 16.88
CA ARG A 63 0.08 21.96 18.22
C ARG A 63 1.46 21.50 18.67
N HIS A 64 2.25 21.01 17.71
CA HIS A 64 3.50 20.35 17.99
C HIS A 64 4.60 20.78 17.02
N THR A 65 5.84 20.85 17.53
CA THR A 65 7.00 21.02 16.65
C THR A 65 7.26 19.69 15.96
N ILE A 66 7.21 19.66 14.64
CA ILE A 66 7.49 18.50 13.79
C ILE A 66 8.84 18.70 13.13
N ASP A 67 9.70 17.66 13.15
CA ASP A 67 11.02 17.71 12.52
C ASP A 67 10.96 17.25 11.06
N LEU A 68 10.06 16.30 10.74
CA LEU A 68 9.80 15.84 9.37
C LEU A 68 8.43 15.17 9.25
N ALA A 69 7.88 15.17 8.05
CA ALA A 69 6.66 14.45 7.70
C ALA A 69 6.96 13.26 6.77
N ILE A 70 6.18 12.20 6.93
CA ILE A 70 6.11 11.03 6.04
C ILE A 70 4.70 10.95 5.49
N VAL A 71 4.57 10.70 4.20
CA VAL A 71 3.28 10.55 3.55
C VAL A 71 2.97 9.09 3.23
N THR A 72 1.70 8.73 3.34
CA THR A 72 1.15 7.46 2.87
C THR A 72 0.05 7.71 1.83
N SER A 73 -0.73 6.70 1.46
CA SER A 73 -1.77 6.81 0.45
C SER A 73 -2.74 7.97 0.72
N GLY A 74 -3.00 8.78 -0.30
CA GLY A 74 -3.89 9.94 -0.26
C GLY A 74 -3.22 11.24 0.15
N ALA A 75 -1.95 11.20 0.61
CA ALA A 75 -1.17 12.38 0.98
C ALA A 75 0.05 12.63 0.08
N GLU A 76 0.15 11.93 -1.06
CA GLU A 76 1.31 12.01 -1.96
C GLU A 76 1.56 13.42 -2.52
N SER A 77 0.51 14.21 -2.67
CA SER A 77 0.57 15.61 -3.14
C SER A 77 0.51 16.65 -2.02
N LEU A 78 0.81 16.24 -0.77
CA LEU A 78 0.75 17.15 0.38
C LEU A 78 1.73 18.32 0.22
N GLY A 79 1.20 19.54 0.14
CA GLY A 79 1.94 20.80 0.08
C GLY A 79 1.87 21.55 1.42
N ALA A 80 2.45 21.01 2.49
CA ALA A 80 2.49 21.64 3.81
C ALA A 80 3.85 22.28 4.09
N ASP A 81 3.88 23.28 5.00
CA ASP A 81 5.10 23.93 5.49
C ASP A 81 5.88 23.04 6.47
N VAL A 82 6.04 21.76 6.13
CA VAL A 82 6.84 20.79 6.87
C VAL A 82 7.71 19.99 5.90
N GLU A 83 8.96 19.74 6.27
CA GLU A 83 9.87 18.95 5.44
C GLU A 83 9.30 17.54 5.25
N VAL A 84 8.95 17.17 4.00
CA VAL A 84 8.54 15.80 3.65
C VAL A 84 9.78 14.98 3.39
N CYS A 85 10.03 13.98 4.23
CA CYS A 85 11.06 12.97 3.99
C CYS A 85 10.46 11.87 3.10
N GLY A 86 10.82 11.88 1.83
CA GLY A 86 10.28 11.00 0.80
C GLY A 86 10.35 11.62 -0.58
N THR A 87 9.50 11.15 -1.48
CA THR A 87 9.29 11.74 -2.80
C THR A 87 8.58 13.08 -2.64
N SER A 88 9.06 14.14 -3.30
CA SER A 88 8.39 15.45 -3.27
C SER A 88 7.00 15.37 -3.90
N ALA A 89 6.07 16.23 -3.46
CA ALA A 89 4.71 16.30 -4.01
C ALA A 89 4.70 16.53 -5.53
N GLU A 90 5.59 17.40 -6.04
CA GLU A 90 5.77 17.64 -7.48
C GLU A 90 6.11 16.34 -8.22
N LYS A 91 7.15 15.63 -7.75
CA LYS A 91 7.59 14.37 -8.37
C LYS A 91 6.55 13.25 -8.22
N ALA A 92 5.90 13.14 -7.08
CA ALA A 92 4.84 12.15 -6.85
C ALA A 92 3.66 12.38 -7.80
N SER A 93 3.31 13.62 -8.12
CA SER A 93 2.20 13.96 -9.01
C SER A 93 2.36 13.40 -10.43
N GLU A 94 3.59 13.15 -10.88
CA GLU A 94 3.86 12.51 -12.17
C GLU A 94 3.33 11.05 -12.21
N PHE A 95 3.25 10.40 -11.04
CA PHE A 95 2.86 9.00 -10.87
C PHE A 95 1.46 8.81 -10.26
N LEU A 96 0.61 9.84 -10.29
CA LEU A 96 -0.80 9.73 -9.89
C LEU A 96 -1.75 9.47 -11.08
N ASP A 97 -1.25 9.61 -12.32
CA ASP A 97 -2.00 9.38 -13.56
C ASP A 97 -1.52 8.11 -14.25
N LYS A 98 -2.39 7.10 -14.33
CA LYS A 98 -2.07 5.78 -14.90
C LYS A 98 -1.65 5.82 -16.37
N LEU A 99 -2.12 6.80 -17.15
CA LEU A 99 -1.66 6.97 -18.52
C LEU A 99 -0.20 7.49 -18.59
N LYS A 100 0.16 8.41 -17.68
CA LYS A 100 1.56 8.88 -17.58
C LYS A 100 2.48 7.75 -17.12
N ILE A 101 2.04 6.94 -16.15
CA ILE A 101 2.77 5.75 -15.68
C ILE A 101 2.97 4.75 -16.81
N GLN A 102 1.93 4.49 -17.63
CA GLN A 102 2.01 3.62 -18.81
C GLN A 102 3.13 4.07 -19.73
N HIS A 103 3.13 5.33 -20.16
CA HIS A 103 4.15 5.87 -21.05
C HIS A 103 5.55 5.89 -20.41
N PHE A 104 5.62 6.10 -19.09
CA PHE A 104 6.89 6.01 -18.37
C PHE A 104 7.49 4.60 -18.44
N PHE A 105 6.70 3.55 -18.24
CA PHE A 105 7.16 2.17 -18.37
C PHE A 105 7.55 1.82 -19.81
N GLU A 106 6.77 2.27 -20.80
CA GLU A 106 7.08 2.08 -22.23
C GLU A 106 8.41 2.75 -22.60
N ASN A 107 8.66 3.98 -22.16
CA ASN A 107 9.92 4.70 -22.38
C ASN A 107 11.13 4.03 -21.71
N LEU A 108 10.90 3.22 -20.69
CA LEU A 108 11.93 2.42 -20.03
C LEU A 108 12.10 1.02 -20.65
N ASP A 109 11.40 0.67 -21.72
CA ASP A 109 11.36 -0.70 -22.27
C ASP A 109 11.03 -1.74 -21.16
N VAL A 110 10.13 -1.39 -20.23
CA VAL A 110 9.60 -2.32 -19.23
C VAL A 110 8.23 -2.81 -19.70
N PRO A 111 8.03 -4.12 -19.85
CA PRO A 111 6.74 -4.65 -20.29
C PRO A 111 5.60 -4.18 -19.36
N THR A 112 4.53 -3.70 -19.97
CA THR A 112 3.31 -3.22 -19.32
C THR A 112 2.09 -3.66 -20.15
N PRO A 113 0.88 -3.78 -19.59
CA PRO A 113 -0.29 -4.14 -20.38
C PRO A 113 -0.52 -3.14 -21.51
N ARG A 114 -0.78 -3.63 -22.73
CA ARG A 114 -0.98 -2.80 -23.92
C ARG A 114 -2.27 -1.97 -23.78
N LEU A 115 -2.23 -0.69 -24.17
CA LEU A 115 -3.44 0.13 -24.29
C LEU A 115 -4.32 -0.38 -25.43
N ILE A 116 -5.62 -0.52 -25.16
CA ILE A 116 -6.64 -0.92 -26.13
C ILE A 116 -7.31 0.33 -26.69
N GLN A 117 -7.26 0.50 -28.02
CA GLN A 117 -7.91 1.58 -28.76
C GLN A 117 -8.89 1.05 -29.82
N ASP A 118 -8.82 -0.23 -30.13
CA ASP A 118 -9.53 -0.90 -31.22
C ASP A 118 -10.81 -1.64 -30.78
N GLY A 119 -11.20 -1.51 -29.50
CA GLY A 119 -12.37 -2.18 -28.96
C GLY A 119 -12.20 -3.69 -28.75
N THR A 120 -10.95 -4.17 -28.59
CA THR A 120 -10.69 -5.58 -28.28
C THR A 120 -11.12 -5.91 -26.85
N TYR A 121 -11.82 -7.02 -26.67
CA TYR A 121 -12.29 -7.55 -25.38
C TYR A 121 -11.86 -9.02 -25.20
N PRO A 122 -11.72 -9.52 -23.94
CA PRO A 122 -11.88 -8.80 -22.68
C PRO A 122 -10.78 -7.77 -22.44
N ALA A 123 -11.10 -6.68 -21.72
CA ALA A 123 -10.18 -5.61 -21.41
C ALA A 123 -10.32 -5.16 -19.94
N MET A 124 -9.29 -4.55 -19.41
CA MET A 124 -9.27 -3.94 -18.08
C MET A 124 -9.49 -2.44 -18.19
N VAL A 125 -10.61 -1.92 -17.69
CA VAL A 125 -10.85 -0.48 -17.55
C VAL A 125 -10.41 0.02 -16.17
N LYS A 126 -9.73 1.17 -16.13
CA LYS A 126 -9.25 1.80 -14.90
C LYS A 126 -9.44 3.30 -14.96
N PRO A 127 -9.90 3.98 -13.89
CA PRO A 127 -9.81 5.44 -13.81
C PRO A 127 -8.34 5.87 -13.95
N ARG A 128 -8.08 6.96 -14.64
CA ARG A 128 -6.71 7.50 -14.78
C ARG A 128 -6.10 7.87 -13.43
N THR A 129 -6.92 8.40 -12.50
CA THR A 129 -6.50 8.77 -11.15
C THR A 129 -7.24 7.93 -10.12
N GLY A 130 -6.67 7.77 -8.94
CA GLY A 130 -7.20 6.96 -7.85
C GLY A 130 -6.26 5.83 -7.45
N ALA A 131 -6.47 5.28 -6.25
CA ALA A 131 -5.64 4.26 -5.63
C ALA A 131 -6.46 3.04 -5.19
N GLY A 132 -5.77 1.97 -4.79
CA GLY A 132 -6.37 0.80 -4.16
C GLY A 132 -7.23 -0.08 -5.07
N GLY A 133 -7.11 0.05 -6.39
CA GLY A 133 -7.87 -0.76 -7.35
C GLY A 133 -9.35 -0.42 -7.46
N TRP A 134 -9.80 0.65 -6.79
CA TRP A 134 -11.19 1.08 -6.81
C TRP A 134 -11.64 1.48 -8.21
N ARG A 135 -12.82 1.02 -8.63
CA ARG A 135 -13.40 1.17 -9.96
C ARG A 135 -12.62 0.48 -11.09
N ASN A 136 -11.56 -0.29 -10.81
CA ASN A 136 -10.98 -1.15 -11.82
C ASN A 136 -11.97 -2.28 -12.13
N GLN A 137 -12.19 -2.56 -13.40
CA GLN A 137 -13.15 -3.59 -13.81
C GLN A 137 -12.72 -4.29 -15.10
N VAL A 138 -12.98 -5.59 -15.19
CA VAL A 138 -12.89 -6.33 -16.46
C VAL A 138 -14.17 -6.09 -17.24
N VAL A 139 -14.04 -5.65 -18.49
CA VAL A 139 -15.14 -5.46 -19.42
C VAL A 139 -15.03 -6.48 -20.56
N TYR A 140 -16.12 -7.14 -20.89
CA TYR A 140 -16.18 -8.21 -21.89
C TYR A 140 -16.80 -7.74 -23.20
N SER A 141 -17.37 -6.54 -23.24
CA SER A 141 -18.01 -5.96 -24.40
C SER A 141 -18.04 -4.43 -24.34
N GLN A 142 -18.34 -3.80 -25.46
CA GLN A 142 -18.61 -2.36 -25.54
C GLN A 142 -19.74 -1.94 -24.59
N LYS A 143 -20.76 -2.78 -24.44
CA LYS A 143 -21.89 -2.52 -23.53
C LYS A 143 -21.44 -2.49 -22.06
N ASP A 144 -20.52 -3.36 -21.66
CA ASP A 144 -20.01 -3.34 -20.28
C ASP A 144 -19.19 -2.08 -20.00
N LEU A 145 -18.42 -1.61 -20.99
CA LEU A 145 -17.68 -0.36 -20.90
C LEU A 145 -18.61 0.86 -20.82
N GLU A 146 -19.71 0.87 -21.60
CA GLU A 146 -20.73 1.92 -21.53
C GLU A 146 -21.39 1.94 -20.14
N LEU A 147 -21.77 0.77 -19.61
CA LEU A 147 -22.33 0.65 -18.27
C LEU A 147 -21.35 1.14 -17.19
N TRP A 148 -20.06 0.79 -17.31
CA TRP A 148 -19.02 1.28 -16.38
C TRP A 148 -18.93 2.81 -16.43
N ASN A 149 -18.90 3.40 -17.63
CA ASN A 149 -18.88 4.84 -17.81
C ASN A 149 -20.09 5.54 -17.18
N GLU A 150 -21.30 5.01 -17.43
CA GLU A 150 -22.54 5.55 -16.84
C GLU A 150 -22.54 5.43 -15.32
N THR A 151 -22.13 4.28 -14.78
CA THR A 151 -22.10 4.02 -13.34
C THR A 151 -21.17 4.96 -12.60
N PHE A 152 -20.04 5.33 -13.21
CA PHE A 152 -19.01 6.16 -12.58
C PHE A 152 -18.94 7.58 -13.14
N GLU A 153 -19.99 8.06 -13.81
CA GLU A 153 -20.14 9.44 -14.31
C GLU A 153 -19.02 9.83 -15.31
N HIS A 154 -18.68 8.90 -16.23
CA HIS A 154 -17.71 9.12 -17.31
C HIS A 154 -16.34 9.65 -16.87
N PRO A 155 -15.66 9.05 -15.88
CA PRO A 155 -14.35 9.54 -15.46
C PRO A 155 -13.31 9.33 -16.58
N PRO A 156 -12.27 10.18 -16.65
CA PRO A 156 -11.13 9.88 -17.49
C PRO A 156 -10.56 8.50 -17.14
N CYS A 157 -10.41 7.62 -18.12
CA CYS A 157 -9.96 6.25 -17.91
C CYS A 157 -8.90 5.81 -18.91
N ILE A 158 -8.25 4.69 -18.61
CA ILE A 158 -7.44 3.91 -19.54
C ILE A 158 -8.09 2.53 -19.72
N ILE A 159 -7.95 1.99 -20.91
CA ILE A 159 -8.38 0.63 -21.22
C ILE A 159 -7.13 -0.15 -21.62
N GLN A 160 -6.86 -1.22 -20.92
CA GLN A 160 -5.67 -2.06 -21.14
C GLN A 160 -6.09 -3.50 -21.46
N GLU A 161 -5.23 -4.23 -22.15
CA GLU A 161 -5.39 -5.66 -22.32
C GLU A 161 -5.52 -6.33 -20.95
N LEU A 162 -6.36 -7.35 -20.87
CA LEU A 162 -6.47 -8.18 -19.66
C LEU A 162 -5.28 -9.13 -19.62
N VAL A 163 -4.43 -8.97 -18.62
CA VAL A 163 -3.25 -9.83 -18.41
C VAL A 163 -3.49 -10.80 -17.26
N GLY A 164 -3.15 -12.05 -17.47
CA GLY A 164 -3.17 -13.08 -16.44
C GLY A 164 -1.90 -13.09 -15.61
N GLY A 165 -1.98 -13.69 -14.43
CA GLY A 165 -0.84 -13.88 -13.54
C GLY A 165 -1.17 -13.67 -12.08
N VAL A 166 -0.14 -13.64 -11.24
CA VAL A 166 -0.25 -13.37 -9.80
C VAL A 166 0.04 -11.91 -9.54
N PRO A 167 -0.92 -11.15 -8.95
CA PRO A 167 -0.67 -9.79 -8.50
C PRO A 167 0.49 -9.78 -7.51
N SER A 168 1.48 -8.94 -7.78
CA SER A 168 2.73 -8.92 -7.02
C SER A 168 3.22 -7.49 -6.85
N SER A 169 4.09 -7.24 -5.89
CA SER A 169 4.76 -5.95 -5.75
C SER A 169 6.20 -6.12 -5.31
N VAL A 170 7.02 -5.13 -5.63
CA VAL A 170 8.38 -5.03 -5.11
C VAL A 170 8.50 -3.78 -4.26
N CYS A 171 8.88 -3.96 -3.00
CA CYS A 171 9.26 -2.87 -2.12
C CYS A 171 10.70 -2.46 -2.43
N CYS A 172 10.92 -1.21 -2.84
CA CYS A 172 12.24 -0.64 -3.12
C CYS A 172 12.58 0.50 -2.15
N LEU A 173 13.88 0.71 -1.98
CA LEU A 173 14.48 1.93 -1.43
C LEU A 173 15.20 2.67 -2.56
N ALA A 174 14.94 3.97 -2.71
CA ALA A 174 15.57 4.80 -3.73
C ALA A 174 16.12 6.11 -3.16
N ASP A 175 17.24 6.58 -3.73
CA ASP A 175 17.91 7.83 -3.33
C ASP A 175 17.70 8.98 -4.32
N GLY A 176 16.83 8.76 -5.32
CA GLY A 176 16.55 9.70 -6.41
C GLY A 176 17.32 9.42 -7.70
N THR A 177 18.30 8.53 -7.67
CA THR A 177 19.13 8.14 -8.85
C THR A 177 19.46 6.65 -8.88
N ARG A 178 19.43 6.00 -7.73
CA ARG A 178 19.67 4.56 -7.57
C ARG A 178 18.56 3.97 -6.73
N ALA A 179 18.31 2.69 -6.92
CA ALA A 179 17.33 1.95 -6.15
C ALA A 179 17.82 0.55 -5.80
N MET A 180 17.26 0.00 -4.73
CA MET A 180 17.49 -1.37 -4.30
C MET A 180 16.16 -2.00 -3.89
N ALA A 181 15.84 -3.15 -4.46
CA ALA A 181 14.71 -3.96 -4.04
C ALA A 181 14.96 -4.56 -2.65
N VAL A 182 14.00 -4.43 -1.76
CA VAL A 182 14.04 -4.97 -0.40
C VAL A 182 13.37 -6.34 -0.34
N ALA A 183 12.15 -6.43 -0.87
CA ALA A 183 11.37 -7.67 -0.89
C ALA A 183 10.41 -7.69 -2.07
N VAL A 184 10.11 -8.90 -2.54
CA VAL A 184 9.03 -9.17 -3.49
C VAL A 184 7.86 -9.76 -2.71
N ASN A 185 6.65 -9.25 -2.97
CA ASN A 185 5.42 -9.63 -2.28
C ASN A 185 4.41 -10.19 -3.27
N GLU A 186 3.71 -11.23 -2.91
CA GLU A 186 2.43 -11.60 -3.52
C GLU A 186 1.35 -10.70 -2.93
N GLN A 187 0.49 -10.14 -3.77
CA GLN A 187 -0.65 -9.33 -3.32
C GLN A 187 -1.92 -10.20 -3.32
N ILE A 188 -2.69 -10.09 -2.25
CA ILE A 188 -4.01 -10.70 -2.14
C ILE A 188 -5.02 -9.62 -2.48
N LEU A 189 -5.85 -9.85 -3.50
CA LEU A 189 -6.94 -8.95 -3.88
C LEU A 189 -8.25 -9.42 -3.25
N ARG A 190 -9.20 -8.50 -3.14
CA ARG A 190 -10.53 -8.81 -2.57
C ARG A 190 -11.27 -9.88 -3.35
N GLY A 191 -11.18 -9.84 -4.68
CA GLY A 191 -11.96 -10.70 -5.56
C GLY A 191 -13.43 -10.29 -5.63
N GLY A 192 -14.24 -11.12 -6.33
CA GLY A 192 -15.65 -10.81 -6.61
C GLY A 192 -15.83 -9.98 -7.86
N ASP A 193 -17.06 -9.54 -8.12
CA ASP A 193 -17.47 -8.83 -9.34
C ASP A 193 -17.80 -7.34 -9.08
N GLU A 194 -17.53 -6.86 -7.87
CA GLU A 194 -17.84 -5.48 -7.47
C GLU A 194 -16.71 -4.49 -7.75
N ALA A 195 -17.01 -3.20 -7.63
CA ALA A 195 -16.06 -2.10 -7.86
C ALA A 195 -14.76 -2.18 -7.03
N TYR A 196 -14.72 -3.02 -6.01
CA TYR A 196 -13.57 -3.26 -5.14
C TYR A 196 -12.84 -4.58 -5.43
N ALA A 197 -13.23 -5.33 -6.46
CA ALA A 197 -12.67 -6.66 -6.76
C ALA A 197 -11.14 -6.67 -6.83
N PHE A 198 -10.55 -5.60 -7.35
CA PHE A 198 -9.10 -5.39 -7.47
C PHE A 198 -8.48 -4.65 -6.27
N GLY A 199 -9.25 -4.44 -5.21
CA GLY A 199 -8.79 -3.80 -3.98
C GLY A 199 -7.78 -4.69 -3.23
N PHE A 200 -6.80 -4.06 -2.61
CA PHE A 200 -5.82 -4.76 -1.77
C PHE A 200 -6.50 -5.38 -0.54
N ALA A 201 -6.32 -6.67 -0.36
CA ALA A 201 -6.84 -7.43 0.79
C ALA A 201 -5.74 -8.11 1.62
N GLY A 202 -4.48 -7.96 1.21
CA GLY A 202 -3.36 -8.52 1.97
C GLY A 202 -2.13 -8.79 1.14
N SER A 203 -1.11 -9.38 1.77
CA SER A 203 0.14 -9.73 1.11
C SER A 203 0.83 -10.92 1.75
N ILE A 204 1.66 -11.60 0.97
CA ILE A 204 2.56 -12.67 1.42
C ILE A 204 3.99 -12.25 1.06
N THR A 205 4.88 -12.23 2.05
CA THR A 205 6.29 -11.87 1.88
C THR A 205 7.18 -12.96 2.49
N PRO A 206 8.22 -13.46 1.78
CA PRO A 206 8.55 -13.14 0.40
C PRO A 206 7.66 -13.89 -0.61
N TYR A 207 7.58 -13.36 -1.84
CA TYR A 207 7.06 -14.09 -3.00
C TYR A 207 8.24 -14.56 -3.86
N ILE A 208 8.46 -15.87 -3.88
CA ILE A 208 9.60 -16.51 -4.56
C ILE A 208 9.07 -17.34 -5.74
N THR A 209 9.44 -16.94 -6.96
CA THR A 209 9.09 -17.63 -8.21
C THR A 209 10.26 -17.60 -9.18
N GLY A 210 10.15 -18.28 -10.31
CA GLY A 210 11.15 -18.18 -11.40
C GLY A 210 11.30 -16.76 -11.96
N GLN A 211 10.33 -15.88 -11.73
CA GLN A 211 10.33 -14.49 -12.22
C GLN A 211 10.77 -13.45 -11.19
N THR A 212 11.08 -13.86 -9.94
CA THR A 212 11.51 -12.94 -8.87
C THR A 212 12.67 -12.05 -9.31
N GLY A 213 13.67 -12.60 -9.99
CA GLY A 213 14.81 -11.84 -10.49
C GLY A 213 14.45 -10.80 -11.55
N THR A 214 13.46 -11.09 -12.39
CA THR A 214 12.95 -10.17 -13.40
C THR A 214 12.18 -9.02 -12.77
N MET A 215 11.28 -9.31 -11.82
CA MET A 215 10.56 -8.28 -11.04
C MET A 215 11.53 -7.34 -10.34
N ILE A 216 12.57 -7.88 -9.71
CA ILE A 216 13.60 -7.09 -9.03
C ILE A 216 14.31 -6.14 -10.01
N ARG A 217 14.78 -6.65 -11.17
CA ARG A 217 15.47 -5.82 -12.16
C ARG A 217 14.59 -4.69 -12.67
N TYR A 218 13.33 -4.99 -13.01
CA TYR A 218 12.39 -3.97 -13.47
C TYR A 218 12.08 -2.95 -12.39
N ALA A 219 11.83 -3.40 -11.16
CA ALA A 219 11.53 -2.51 -10.04
C ALA A 219 12.71 -1.56 -9.72
N GLU A 220 13.95 -2.06 -9.70
CA GLU A 220 15.14 -1.23 -9.48
C GLU A 220 15.35 -0.22 -10.62
N LYS A 221 15.13 -0.63 -11.89
CA LYS A 221 15.18 0.26 -13.05
C LYS A 221 14.11 1.36 -12.94
N ILE A 222 12.85 0.99 -12.73
CA ILE A 222 11.73 1.92 -12.58
C ILE A 222 11.98 2.90 -11.44
N ALA A 223 12.35 2.40 -10.26
CA ALA A 223 12.55 3.23 -9.07
C ALA A 223 13.76 4.18 -9.22
N ALA A 224 14.85 3.75 -9.85
CA ALA A 224 16.01 4.60 -10.12
C ALA A 224 15.69 5.73 -11.12
N GLU A 225 15.02 5.40 -12.23
CA GLU A 225 14.68 6.36 -13.30
C GLU A 225 13.52 7.27 -12.94
N SER A 226 12.71 6.91 -11.92
CA SER A 226 11.59 7.74 -11.47
C SER A 226 12.02 9.05 -10.79
N GLY A 227 13.25 9.13 -10.31
CA GLY A 227 13.72 10.25 -9.47
C GLY A 227 13.09 10.30 -8.07
N CYS A 228 12.25 9.32 -7.72
CA CYS A 228 11.61 9.22 -6.41
C CYS A 228 12.61 8.88 -5.31
N ARG A 229 12.26 9.19 -4.04
CA ARG A 229 13.12 8.98 -2.89
C ARG A 229 12.42 8.23 -1.75
N GLY A 230 13.20 7.48 -0.97
CA GLY A 230 12.70 6.72 0.16
C GLY A 230 12.13 5.37 -0.26
N THR A 231 11.09 4.93 0.41
CA THR A 231 10.39 3.67 0.13
C THR A 231 9.42 3.84 -1.04
N ILE A 232 9.52 2.97 -2.04
CA ILE A 232 8.73 3.00 -3.26
C ILE A 232 8.19 1.60 -3.52
N GLY A 233 6.94 1.47 -3.94
CA GLY A 233 6.34 0.22 -4.39
C GLY A 233 6.14 0.19 -5.88
N ILE A 234 6.51 -0.91 -6.51
CA ILE A 234 6.22 -1.17 -7.92
C ILE A 234 5.33 -2.40 -7.99
N ASP A 235 4.15 -2.24 -8.56
CA ASP A 235 3.17 -3.31 -8.70
C ASP A 235 3.35 -4.01 -10.05
N PHE A 236 3.23 -5.33 -10.04
CA PHE A 236 3.40 -6.20 -11.20
C PHE A 236 2.28 -7.22 -11.31
N MET A 237 2.06 -7.69 -12.53
CA MET A 237 1.39 -8.95 -12.80
C MET A 237 2.46 -9.98 -13.22
N ALA A 238 2.66 -11.01 -12.39
CA ALA A 238 3.62 -12.10 -12.63
C ALA A 238 2.89 -13.28 -13.27
N GLY A 239 2.86 -13.30 -14.60
CA GLY A 239 2.29 -14.36 -15.44
C GLY A 239 3.37 -15.05 -16.27
N ASP A 240 3.08 -15.39 -17.54
CA ASP A 240 4.07 -15.90 -18.49
C ASP A 240 5.17 -14.87 -18.73
N GLU A 241 4.80 -13.60 -18.70
CA GLU A 241 5.70 -12.44 -18.72
C GLU A 241 5.40 -11.55 -17.51
N VAL A 242 6.44 -10.93 -16.92
CA VAL A 242 6.29 -9.93 -15.87
C VAL A 242 5.90 -8.60 -16.51
N ARG A 243 4.76 -8.04 -16.10
CA ARG A 243 4.28 -6.74 -16.57
C ARG A 243 4.12 -5.76 -15.43
N ALA A 244 4.72 -4.57 -15.57
CA ALA A 244 4.59 -3.49 -14.60
C ALA A 244 3.20 -2.86 -14.71
N ILE A 245 2.57 -2.60 -13.56
CA ILE A 245 1.18 -2.12 -13.47
C ILE A 245 1.11 -0.70 -12.93
N GLU A 246 1.84 -0.42 -11.82
CA GLU A 246 1.76 0.85 -11.12
C GLU A 246 3.05 1.14 -10.34
N ILE A 247 3.34 2.41 -10.13
CA ILE A 247 4.37 2.89 -9.21
C ILE A 247 3.71 3.67 -8.07
N ASN A 248 4.10 3.35 -6.84
CA ASN A 248 3.62 3.97 -5.62
C ASN A 248 4.79 4.68 -4.94
N PRO A 249 4.97 6.02 -5.10
CA PRO A 249 6.15 6.76 -4.62
C PRO A 249 6.06 7.07 -3.11
N ARG A 250 5.74 6.08 -2.29
CA ARG A 250 5.47 6.16 -0.85
C ARG A 250 5.56 4.81 -0.17
N PHE A 251 5.40 4.77 1.15
CA PHE A 251 5.19 3.53 1.88
C PHE A 251 3.94 2.77 1.38
N GLN A 252 4.08 1.46 1.24
CA GLN A 252 3.01 0.57 0.81
C GLN A 252 2.37 -0.15 1.99
N ALA A 253 1.16 -0.67 1.76
CA ALA A 253 0.44 -1.48 2.75
C ALA A 253 1.15 -2.80 3.09
N THR A 254 2.16 -3.20 2.31
CA THR A 254 3.00 -4.39 2.55
C THR A 254 4.10 -4.18 3.60
N LEU A 255 4.26 -2.95 4.15
CA LEU A 255 5.35 -2.63 5.10
C LEU A 255 5.45 -3.63 6.24
N ASP A 256 4.32 -3.98 6.87
CA ASP A 256 4.32 -4.89 8.01
C ASP A 256 4.90 -6.26 7.65
N THR A 257 4.47 -6.85 6.52
CA THR A 257 4.97 -8.17 6.09
C THR A 257 6.41 -8.11 5.63
N VAL A 258 6.86 -7.00 5.03
CA VAL A 258 8.26 -6.79 4.66
C VAL A 258 9.15 -6.69 5.90
N GLU A 259 8.77 -5.90 6.92
CA GLU A 259 9.52 -5.82 8.17
C GLU A 259 9.56 -7.17 8.91
N MET A 260 8.42 -7.86 9.00
CA MET A 260 8.34 -9.18 9.61
C MET A 260 9.22 -10.21 8.89
N SER A 261 9.25 -10.15 7.56
CA SER A 261 10.00 -11.10 6.74
C SER A 261 11.49 -10.84 6.69
N THR A 262 11.91 -9.58 6.77
CA THR A 262 13.32 -9.18 6.62
C THR A 262 14.03 -8.85 7.93
N GLY A 263 13.28 -8.54 8.98
CA GLY A 263 13.81 -8.04 10.25
C GLY A 263 14.34 -6.60 10.16
N TRP A 264 14.20 -5.93 9.01
CA TRP A 264 14.60 -4.53 8.86
C TRP A 264 13.54 -3.58 9.40
N ASN A 265 13.97 -2.47 9.98
CA ASN A 265 13.11 -1.32 10.23
C ASN A 265 13.09 -0.44 8.98
N LEU A 266 11.99 -0.45 8.23
CA LEU A 266 11.90 0.24 6.95
C LEU A 266 11.82 1.76 7.10
N PHE A 267 11.31 2.28 8.21
CA PHE A 267 11.34 3.72 8.46
C PHE A 267 12.78 4.25 8.51
N SER A 268 13.66 3.57 9.25
CA SER A 268 15.06 3.96 9.33
C SER A 268 15.75 3.90 7.96
N ARG A 269 15.48 2.86 7.18
CA ARG A 269 16.03 2.70 5.82
C ARG A 269 15.48 3.74 4.85
N HIS A 270 14.22 4.10 4.98
CA HIS A 270 13.59 5.17 4.21
C HIS A 270 14.29 6.52 4.45
N VAL A 271 14.49 6.89 5.71
CA VAL A 271 15.19 8.14 6.08
C VAL A 271 16.63 8.13 5.57
N ASP A 272 17.34 7.01 5.68
CA ASP A 272 18.70 6.85 5.14
C ASP A 272 18.70 7.04 3.61
N ALA A 273 17.77 6.41 2.88
CA ALA A 273 17.63 6.50 1.44
C ALA A 273 17.35 7.94 0.99
N CYS A 274 16.43 8.65 1.67
CA CYS A 274 16.16 10.06 1.40
C CYS A 274 17.39 10.95 1.56
N ARG A 275 18.36 10.53 2.40
CA ARG A 275 19.65 11.20 2.62
C ARG A 275 20.77 10.68 1.69
N GLY A 276 20.42 9.91 0.65
CA GLY A 276 21.37 9.38 -0.31
C GLY A 276 22.14 8.13 0.14
N LYS A 277 21.69 7.47 1.23
CA LYS A 277 22.37 6.29 1.81
C LYS A 277 21.55 5.03 1.56
N LEU A 278 21.84 4.32 0.49
CA LEU A 278 21.29 3.00 0.25
C LEU A 278 22.11 1.91 0.97
N PRO A 279 21.46 0.83 1.45
CA PRO A 279 22.18 -0.32 2.00
C PRO A 279 23.10 -0.97 0.96
N GLY A 280 24.22 -1.55 1.41
CA GLY A 280 25.17 -2.23 0.53
C GLY A 280 24.69 -3.60 0.03
N ALA A 281 23.69 -4.19 0.66
CA ALA A 281 23.10 -5.48 0.28
C ALA A 281 21.63 -5.54 0.67
N ARG A 282 20.87 -6.39 -0.04
CA ARG A 282 19.47 -6.70 0.30
C ARG A 282 19.39 -7.46 1.62
N PRO A 283 18.29 -7.30 2.40
CA PRO A 283 18.12 -8.06 3.62
C PRO A 283 17.98 -9.57 3.34
N PRO A 284 18.40 -10.43 4.28
CA PRO A 284 18.01 -11.83 4.23
C PRO A 284 16.52 -11.98 4.53
N THR A 285 15.91 -13.06 4.03
CA THR A 285 14.61 -13.50 4.50
C THR A 285 14.78 -14.25 5.81
N VAL A 286 14.15 -13.80 6.87
CA VAL A 286 14.19 -14.46 8.19
C VAL A 286 13.00 -15.37 8.43
N GLN A 287 11.85 -15.06 7.81
CA GLN A 287 10.63 -15.85 7.85
C GLN A 287 9.66 -15.42 6.75
N TYR A 288 8.63 -16.25 6.51
CA TYR A 288 7.46 -15.83 5.75
C TYR A 288 6.49 -15.07 6.66
N ALA A 289 5.89 -14.02 6.12
CA ALA A 289 4.86 -13.23 6.79
C ALA A 289 3.67 -13.04 5.84
N VAL A 290 2.47 -13.16 6.37
CA VAL A 290 1.22 -12.99 5.64
C VAL A 290 0.35 -12.00 6.39
N ARG A 291 -0.28 -11.08 5.66
CA ARG A 291 -1.33 -10.20 6.15
C ARG A 291 -2.59 -10.46 5.33
N SER A 292 -3.73 -10.53 6.00
CA SER A 292 -5.05 -10.52 5.38
C SER A 292 -5.91 -9.48 6.06
N ILE A 293 -6.63 -8.69 5.29
CA ILE A 293 -7.64 -7.75 5.80
C ILE A 293 -8.96 -8.50 5.86
N LEU A 294 -9.62 -8.51 7.02
CA LEU A 294 -10.99 -8.98 7.15
C LEU A 294 -11.95 -7.84 6.80
N PHE A 295 -12.90 -8.14 5.94
CA PHE A 295 -13.97 -7.23 5.55
C PHE A 295 -15.28 -7.67 6.17
N ALA A 296 -16.16 -6.73 6.46
CA ALA A 296 -17.51 -6.97 6.96
C ALA A 296 -18.35 -7.66 5.86
N GLU A 297 -18.86 -8.84 6.14
CA GLU A 297 -19.75 -9.57 5.22
C GLU A 297 -21.19 -9.00 5.22
N LYS A 298 -21.55 -8.31 6.31
CA LYS A 298 -22.82 -7.63 6.55
C LYS A 298 -22.58 -6.47 7.51
N ASP A 299 -23.53 -5.61 7.64
CA ASP A 299 -23.51 -4.56 8.67
C ASP A 299 -23.34 -5.18 10.05
N LEU A 300 -22.39 -4.68 10.82
CA LEU A 300 -22.09 -5.17 12.15
C LEU A 300 -21.52 -4.06 13.06
N VAL A 301 -21.52 -4.32 14.35
CA VAL A 301 -20.88 -3.48 15.37
C VAL A 301 -19.90 -4.32 16.16
N ILE A 302 -18.67 -3.86 16.32
CA ILE A 302 -17.67 -4.56 17.13
C ILE A 302 -18.06 -4.52 18.60
N GLY A 303 -18.53 -5.64 19.14
CA GLY A 303 -19.00 -5.74 20.52
C GLY A 303 -17.91 -5.92 21.56
N LYS A 304 -16.73 -6.45 21.16
CA LYS A 304 -15.63 -6.81 22.06
C LYS A 304 -14.39 -6.00 21.77
N ASP A 305 -13.54 -5.86 22.77
CA ASP A 305 -12.20 -5.30 22.60
C ASP A 305 -11.27 -6.37 22.00
N LEU A 306 -10.73 -6.08 20.82
CA LEU A 306 -9.89 -7.01 20.06
C LEU A 306 -8.39 -6.88 20.39
N ARG A 307 -7.99 -5.97 21.29
CA ARG A 307 -6.56 -5.79 21.69
C ARG A 307 -5.94 -7.06 22.27
N CYS A 308 -6.75 -7.92 22.92
CA CYS A 308 -6.27 -9.20 23.46
C CYS A 308 -5.76 -10.18 22.38
N LEU A 309 -6.07 -9.93 21.11
CA LEU A 309 -5.62 -10.75 19.98
C LEU A 309 -4.25 -10.32 19.42
N HIS A 310 -3.70 -9.17 19.87
CA HIS A 310 -2.34 -8.78 19.50
C HIS A 310 -1.31 -9.82 19.98
N PRO A 311 -0.25 -10.18 19.22
CA PRO A 311 0.20 -9.58 17.95
C PRO A 311 -0.38 -10.22 16.68
N ALA A 312 -1.40 -11.07 16.80
CA ALA A 312 -2.03 -11.73 15.65
C ALA A 312 -2.81 -10.75 14.75
N VAL A 313 -3.14 -9.57 15.30
CA VAL A 313 -3.96 -8.55 14.63
C VAL A 313 -3.31 -7.15 14.72
N ALA A 314 -3.71 -6.27 13.80
CA ALA A 314 -3.47 -4.83 13.84
C ALA A 314 -4.60 -4.08 13.11
N ASP A 315 -4.51 -2.74 13.07
CA ASP A 315 -5.62 -1.90 12.60
C ASP A 315 -6.88 -2.22 13.42
N ILE A 316 -6.72 -2.19 14.75
CA ILE A 316 -7.71 -2.69 15.70
C ILE A 316 -8.80 -1.64 15.92
N PRO A 317 -10.05 -1.91 15.52
CA PRO A 317 -11.13 -0.94 15.69
C PRO A 317 -11.46 -0.74 17.17
N TRP A 318 -11.99 0.44 17.51
CA TRP A 318 -12.52 0.70 18.83
C TRP A 318 -13.78 -0.15 19.10
N PRO A 319 -14.02 -0.59 20.35
CA PRO A 319 -15.28 -1.21 20.72
C PRO A 319 -16.46 -0.29 20.36
N LYS A 320 -17.54 -0.87 19.87
CA LYS A 320 -18.76 -0.18 19.39
C LYS A 320 -18.58 0.55 18.06
N THR A 321 -17.48 0.39 17.33
CA THR A 321 -17.37 0.89 15.96
C THR A 321 -18.35 0.14 15.04
N PRO A 322 -19.22 0.85 14.31
CA PRO A 322 -20.07 0.25 13.29
C PRO A 322 -19.28 0.03 12.00
N PHE A 323 -19.60 -1.03 11.30
CA PHE A 323 -19.09 -1.34 9.96
C PHE A 323 -20.25 -1.70 9.03
N GLU A 324 -20.27 -1.11 7.86
CA GLU A 324 -21.16 -1.52 6.77
C GLU A 324 -20.55 -2.71 6.02
N ALA A 325 -21.41 -3.46 5.33
CA ALA A 325 -20.95 -4.55 4.45
C ALA A 325 -19.87 -4.05 3.47
N GLY A 326 -18.78 -4.80 3.36
CA GLY A 326 -17.65 -4.43 2.50
C GLY A 326 -16.58 -3.56 3.16
N HIS A 327 -16.81 -2.96 4.33
CA HIS A 327 -15.78 -2.17 5.02
C HIS A 327 -14.67 -3.08 5.60
N ALA A 328 -13.42 -2.59 5.57
CA ALA A 328 -12.29 -3.23 6.21
C ALA A 328 -12.42 -3.12 7.74
N ILE A 329 -12.35 -4.25 8.44
CA ILE A 329 -12.52 -4.29 9.90
C ILE A 329 -11.16 -4.29 10.61
N ILE A 330 -10.27 -5.20 10.23
CA ILE A 330 -9.03 -5.48 10.98
C ILE A 330 -8.04 -6.22 10.07
N SER A 331 -6.75 -6.02 10.31
CA SER A 331 -5.70 -6.81 9.70
C SER A 331 -5.34 -8.01 10.57
N VAL A 332 -5.22 -9.18 9.95
CA VAL A 332 -4.82 -10.44 10.60
C VAL A 332 -3.51 -10.92 10.00
N TYR A 333 -2.60 -11.38 10.85
CA TYR A 333 -1.27 -11.84 10.45
C TYR A 333 -1.07 -13.33 10.68
N GLY A 334 -0.23 -13.90 9.83
CA GLY A 334 0.39 -15.21 10.01
C GLY A 334 1.87 -15.13 9.69
N TRP A 335 2.69 -15.95 10.33
CA TRP A 335 4.13 -16.04 10.08
C TRP A 335 4.64 -17.46 10.31
N GLY A 336 5.77 -17.79 9.72
CA GLY A 336 6.38 -19.13 9.85
C GLY A 336 7.66 -19.25 9.04
N ARG A 337 8.33 -20.38 9.16
CA ARG A 337 9.58 -20.68 8.43
C ARG A 337 9.33 -21.00 6.97
N SER A 338 8.09 -21.34 6.62
CA SER A 338 7.65 -21.62 5.25
C SER A 338 6.35 -20.85 4.95
N ARG A 339 6.04 -20.71 3.64
CA ARG A 339 4.79 -20.13 3.18
C ARG A 339 3.57 -20.89 3.72
N SER A 340 3.63 -22.22 3.76
CA SER A 340 2.55 -23.07 4.27
C SER A 340 2.33 -22.87 5.76
N GLU A 341 3.38 -22.78 6.58
CA GLU A 341 3.27 -22.49 8.01
C GLU A 341 2.65 -21.11 8.26
N ALA A 342 3.10 -20.08 7.53
CA ALA A 342 2.58 -18.73 7.66
C ALA A 342 1.08 -18.66 7.30
N LEU A 343 0.64 -19.34 6.24
CA LEU A 343 -0.76 -19.45 5.85
C LEU A 343 -1.60 -20.22 6.88
N ALA A 344 -1.09 -21.36 7.39
CA ALA A 344 -1.78 -22.13 8.42
C ALA A 344 -1.96 -21.33 9.71
N MET A 345 -0.96 -20.51 10.07
CA MET A 345 -1.07 -19.61 11.21
C MET A 345 -2.09 -18.50 10.95
N LEU A 346 -2.10 -17.89 9.76
CA LEU A 346 -3.10 -16.91 9.36
C LEU A 346 -4.52 -17.49 9.48
N ASP A 347 -4.75 -18.70 8.97
CA ASP A 347 -6.06 -19.36 9.06
C ASP A 347 -6.52 -19.60 10.49
N LYS A 348 -5.58 -19.98 11.37
CA LYS A 348 -5.85 -20.12 12.80
C LYS A 348 -6.28 -18.77 13.41
N HIS A 349 -5.55 -17.70 13.11
CA HIS A 349 -5.86 -16.37 13.64
C HIS A 349 -7.15 -15.80 13.04
N ASN A 350 -7.43 -16.03 11.75
CA ASN A 350 -8.69 -15.64 11.14
C ASN A 350 -9.89 -16.30 11.83
N ARG A 351 -9.82 -17.62 12.12
CA ARG A 351 -10.89 -18.31 12.87
C ARG A 351 -11.07 -17.72 14.26
N LEU A 352 -9.98 -17.42 14.95
CA LEU A 352 -10.04 -16.81 16.28
C LEU A 352 -10.70 -15.42 16.22
N VAL A 353 -10.27 -14.55 15.30
CA VAL A 353 -10.84 -13.20 15.14
C VAL A 353 -12.34 -13.28 14.83
N ARG A 354 -12.78 -14.17 13.93
CA ARG A 354 -14.20 -14.36 13.60
C ARG A 354 -15.05 -14.76 14.81
N GLN A 355 -14.52 -15.52 15.77
CA GLN A 355 -15.22 -15.87 17.04
C GLN A 355 -15.40 -14.65 17.97
N TYR A 356 -14.58 -13.61 17.80
CA TYR A 356 -14.66 -12.37 18.59
C TYR A 356 -15.58 -11.32 17.94
N ILE A 357 -15.64 -11.31 16.62
CA ILE A 357 -16.46 -10.35 15.86
C ILE A 357 -17.94 -10.78 15.84
N GLY A 358 -18.23 -12.08 15.87
CA GLY A 358 -19.57 -12.67 15.95
C GLY A 358 -19.99 -13.24 14.63
#